data_e1a245918418cfd3fd6136a1420e2519
#
_entry.id   e1a245918418cfd3fd6136a1420e2519
#
_cell.length_a   1.000
_cell.length_b   1.000
_cell.length_c   1.000
_cell.angle_alpha   90.00
_cell.angle_beta   90.00
_cell.angle_gamma   90.00
#
_symmetry.space_group_name_H-M   'P 1'
#
loop_
_entity.id
_entity.type
_entity.pdbx_description
1 polymer ?
#
loop_
_entity_poly.entity_id
_entity_poly.type
_entity_poly.pdbx_seq_one_letter_code
_entity_poly.pdbx_strand_id
1 'polypeptide(L)'
;MRPLAVAVTGHGLVDPSTPVIAADDEGFARGRAAFTTLRVYRGRPFRLPEHLERLALSASRIGLPAPDLEEIEELARRAVAAAGVEECTLRITWTPGPPDGPPLALVVVGEIPSWIEEVRSRGQRLVSLLVPRRSEPWLLEGTKSTSYAVNMAAEAEAKRRGADDAVFVDGDGIVLEGPVTNIWWREGQTLVTPSLDLGILAGETRATLLGLASGLGYEVQEGTFPVERLRRAQEAFTSSSVREVLPVVKVDDVAIPRGEAAASLQDALRGLAERG
;
A
#
# COMPACT_ATOMS: atom_id res chain seq x y z
N MET A 1 6.80 -15.06 -6.12
CA MET A 1 7.07 -15.22 -4.68
C MET A 1 6.30 -16.45 -4.21
N ARG A 2 6.96 -17.42 -3.58
CA ARG A 2 6.29 -18.62 -3.06
C ARG A 2 5.63 -18.24 -1.72
N PRO A 3 4.33 -18.55 -1.51
CA PRO A 3 3.69 -18.33 -0.21
C PRO A 3 4.37 -19.16 0.88
N LEU A 4 4.53 -18.58 2.07
CA LEU A 4 5.01 -19.27 3.28
C LEU A 4 3.85 -20.00 3.98
N ALA A 5 2.67 -19.40 4.01
CA ALA A 5 1.43 -19.99 4.49
C ALA A 5 0.24 -19.43 3.74
N VAL A 6 -0.81 -20.22 3.61
CA VAL A 6 -2.10 -19.82 3.02
C VAL A 6 -3.22 -20.28 3.94
N ALA A 7 -4.21 -19.42 4.14
CA ALA A 7 -5.44 -19.77 4.85
C ALA A 7 -6.66 -19.17 4.13
N VAL A 8 -7.80 -19.84 4.29
CA VAL A 8 -9.06 -19.51 3.60
C VAL A 8 -10.21 -19.62 4.57
N THR A 9 -11.14 -18.67 4.57
CA THR A 9 -12.39 -18.76 5.37
C THR A 9 -13.11 -20.06 5.07
N GLY A 10 -13.69 -20.68 6.11
CA GLY A 10 -14.37 -21.96 6.00
C GLY A 10 -13.46 -23.20 5.83
N HIS A 11 -12.18 -23.01 5.47
CA HIS A 11 -11.21 -24.11 5.27
C HIS A 11 -10.03 -24.08 6.25
N GLY A 12 -9.72 -22.92 6.84
CA GLY A 12 -8.56 -22.76 7.70
C GLY A 12 -7.24 -22.74 6.90
N LEU A 13 -6.17 -23.27 7.49
CA LEU A 13 -4.88 -23.42 6.81
C LEU A 13 -4.97 -24.47 5.70
N VAL A 14 -4.43 -24.12 4.52
CA VAL A 14 -4.39 -25.00 3.34
C VAL A 14 -2.97 -25.10 2.79
N ASP A 15 -2.66 -26.17 2.07
CA ASP A 15 -1.40 -26.25 1.33
C ASP A 15 -1.36 -25.11 0.28
N PRO A 16 -0.23 -24.38 0.16
CA PRO A 16 -0.12 -23.26 -0.80
C PRO A 16 -0.36 -23.63 -2.27
N SER A 17 -0.32 -24.91 -2.63
CA SER A 17 -0.62 -25.41 -3.98
C SER A 17 -2.09 -25.75 -4.18
N THR A 18 -2.92 -25.70 -3.13
CA THR A 18 -4.34 -26.03 -3.21
C THR A 18 -5.10 -24.98 -4.02
N PRO A 19 -5.85 -25.36 -5.08
CA PRO A 19 -6.74 -24.44 -5.79
C PRO A 19 -7.88 -24.01 -4.86
N VAL A 20 -7.96 -22.71 -4.55
CA VAL A 20 -8.95 -22.18 -3.58
C VAL A 20 -9.91 -21.15 -4.18
N ILE A 21 -9.61 -20.63 -5.38
CA ILE A 21 -10.45 -19.65 -6.06
C ILE A 21 -11.17 -20.35 -7.21
N ALA A 22 -12.50 -20.20 -7.26
CA ALA A 22 -13.31 -20.70 -8.36
C ALA A 22 -13.07 -19.89 -9.64
N ALA A 23 -13.15 -20.53 -10.80
CA ALA A 23 -12.88 -19.88 -12.09
C ALA A 23 -13.89 -18.78 -12.45
N ASP A 24 -15.09 -18.85 -11.91
CA ASP A 24 -16.21 -17.90 -12.07
C ASP A 24 -16.33 -16.88 -10.92
N ASP A 25 -15.39 -16.90 -9.96
CA ASP A 25 -15.29 -15.84 -8.95
C ASP A 25 -14.98 -14.50 -9.64
N GLU A 26 -15.82 -13.48 -9.43
CA GLU A 26 -15.64 -12.15 -10.04
C GLU A 26 -14.38 -11.45 -9.55
N GLY A 27 -13.85 -11.79 -8.36
CA GLY A 27 -12.57 -11.32 -7.87
C GLY A 27 -11.42 -11.77 -8.78
N PHE A 28 -11.50 -13.00 -9.32
CA PHE A 28 -10.57 -13.53 -10.30
C PHE A 28 -10.93 -13.06 -11.72
N ALA A 29 -12.18 -13.25 -12.16
CA ALA A 29 -12.58 -13.02 -13.53
C ALA A 29 -12.62 -11.54 -13.95
N ARG A 30 -12.87 -10.62 -13.01
CA ARG A 30 -13.11 -9.19 -13.29
C ARG A 30 -12.33 -8.23 -12.35
N GLY A 31 -11.53 -8.74 -11.42
CA GLY A 31 -10.85 -7.90 -10.42
C GLY A 31 -11.81 -7.26 -9.40
N ARG A 32 -13.02 -7.81 -9.22
CA ARG A 32 -14.00 -7.35 -8.23
C ARG A 32 -13.75 -8.02 -6.88
N ALA A 33 -12.61 -7.71 -6.29
CA ALA A 33 -12.27 -8.10 -4.93
C ALA A 33 -11.57 -6.94 -4.20
N ALA A 34 -11.75 -6.84 -2.90
CA ALA A 34 -11.01 -5.92 -2.04
C ALA A 34 -9.78 -6.64 -1.47
N PHE A 35 -8.68 -5.91 -1.25
CA PHE A 35 -7.54 -6.49 -0.58
C PHE A 35 -6.83 -5.50 0.34
N THR A 36 -6.07 -6.03 1.27
CA THR A 36 -5.10 -5.26 2.04
C THR A 36 -3.78 -6.02 2.11
N THR A 37 -2.67 -5.31 2.31
CA THR A 37 -1.36 -5.93 2.51
C THR A 37 -0.65 -5.15 3.60
N LEU A 38 -0.09 -5.86 4.56
CA LEU A 38 0.62 -5.30 5.70
C LEU A 38 1.90 -6.07 5.99
N ARG A 39 2.77 -5.47 6.79
CA ARG A 39 3.98 -6.10 7.27
C ARG A 39 3.73 -6.71 8.65
N VAL A 40 4.38 -7.83 8.90
CA VAL A 40 4.43 -8.50 10.19
C VAL A 40 5.80 -8.23 10.79
N TYR A 41 5.85 -7.81 12.05
CA TYR A 41 7.08 -7.58 12.82
C TYR A 41 7.04 -8.47 14.05
N ARG A 42 8.09 -9.25 14.27
CA ARG A 42 8.21 -10.17 15.42
C ARG A 42 6.98 -11.09 15.58
N GLY A 43 6.46 -11.60 14.45
CA GLY A 43 5.28 -12.44 14.42
C GLY A 43 3.94 -11.70 14.67
N ARG A 44 3.93 -10.36 14.78
CA ARG A 44 2.72 -9.55 15.01
C ARG A 44 2.38 -8.75 13.77
N PRO A 45 1.17 -8.94 13.18
CA PRO A 45 0.67 -8.13 12.08
C PRO A 45 0.49 -6.67 12.52
N PHE A 46 1.21 -5.75 11.90
CA PHE A 46 1.19 -4.34 12.28
C PHE A 46 -0.09 -3.65 11.81
N ARG A 47 -0.85 -3.06 12.75
CA ARG A 47 -2.11 -2.34 12.50
C ARG A 47 -3.16 -3.21 11.77
N LEU A 48 -3.25 -4.47 12.13
CA LEU A 48 -4.20 -5.39 11.50
C LEU A 48 -5.65 -4.89 11.61
N PRO A 49 -6.14 -4.39 12.75
CA PRO A 49 -7.51 -3.86 12.84
C PRO A 49 -7.80 -2.76 11.81
N GLU A 50 -6.95 -1.75 11.69
CA GLU A 50 -7.12 -0.64 10.75
C GLU A 50 -7.07 -1.12 9.29
N HIS A 51 -6.21 -2.08 9.00
CA HIS A 51 -6.15 -2.72 7.70
C HIS A 51 -7.45 -3.48 7.36
N LEU A 52 -8.07 -4.13 8.34
CA LEU A 52 -9.35 -4.84 8.19
C LEU A 52 -10.52 -3.86 8.03
N GLU A 53 -10.55 -2.78 8.79
CA GLU A 53 -11.54 -1.71 8.61
C GLU A 53 -11.50 -1.12 7.20
N ARG A 54 -10.30 -0.83 6.67
CA ARG A 54 -10.13 -0.37 5.30
C ARG A 54 -10.52 -1.44 4.27
N LEU A 55 -10.27 -2.72 4.55
CA LEU A 55 -10.73 -3.83 3.70
C LEU A 55 -12.25 -3.83 3.61
N ALA A 56 -12.96 -3.71 4.74
CA ALA A 56 -14.42 -3.66 4.79
C ALA A 56 -14.98 -2.43 4.05
N LEU A 57 -14.35 -1.25 4.22
CA LEU A 57 -14.72 -0.05 3.50
C LEU A 57 -14.55 -0.24 1.97
N SER A 58 -13.43 -0.82 1.54
CA SER A 58 -13.19 -1.10 0.13
C SER A 58 -14.18 -2.12 -0.42
N ALA A 59 -14.50 -3.17 0.33
CA ALA A 59 -15.50 -4.16 -0.02
C ALA A 59 -16.88 -3.53 -0.21
N SER A 60 -17.30 -2.69 0.73
CA SER A 60 -18.58 -1.95 0.65
C SER A 60 -18.65 -1.07 -0.61
N ARG A 61 -17.59 -0.32 -0.93
CA ARG A 61 -17.54 0.57 -2.09
C ARG A 61 -17.71 -0.16 -3.43
N ILE A 62 -17.21 -1.39 -3.55
CA ILE A 62 -17.36 -2.20 -4.77
C ILE A 62 -18.53 -3.17 -4.69
N GLY A 63 -19.43 -2.99 -3.72
CA GLY A 63 -20.66 -3.77 -3.57
C GLY A 63 -20.44 -5.24 -3.23
N LEU A 64 -19.39 -5.56 -2.45
CA LEU A 64 -19.19 -6.92 -1.91
C LEU A 64 -19.98 -7.10 -0.62
N PRO A 65 -20.32 -8.35 -0.26
CA PRO A 65 -20.83 -8.67 1.06
C PRO A 65 -19.88 -8.17 2.17
N ALA A 66 -20.42 -7.78 3.32
CA ALA A 66 -19.61 -7.38 4.45
C ALA A 66 -18.73 -8.55 4.93
N PRO A 67 -17.40 -8.36 5.11
CA PRO A 67 -16.53 -9.39 5.65
C PRO A 67 -16.77 -9.58 7.17
N ASP A 68 -16.67 -10.81 7.66
CA ASP A 68 -16.53 -11.08 9.08
C ASP A 68 -15.07 -10.79 9.50
N LEU A 69 -14.88 -9.63 10.12
CA LEU A 69 -13.53 -9.14 10.46
C LEU A 69 -12.91 -9.96 11.60
N GLU A 70 -13.70 -10.52 12.51
CA GLU A 70 -13.20 -11.35 13.62
C GLU A 70 -12.69 -12.70 13.10
N GLU A 71 -13.44 -13.35 12.20
CA GLU A 71 -12.99 -14.58 11.53
C GLU A 71 -11.72 -14.35 10.73
N ILE A 72 -11.66 -13.25 9.95
CA ILE A 72 -10.50 -12.92 9.12
C ILE A 72 -9.29 -12.59 9.98
N GLU A 73 -9.45 -11.88 11.09
CA GLU A 73 -8.36 -11.56 12.02
C GLU A 73 -7.76 -12.83 12.62
N GLU A 74 -8.60 -13.73 13.12
CA GLU A 74 -8.16 -15.02 13.68
C GLU A 74 -7.44 -15.86 12.62
N LEU A 75 -8.01 -15.92 11.43
CA LEU A 75 -7.42 -16.65 10.31
C LEU A 75 -6.04 -16.07 9.91
N ALA A 76 -5.91 -14.74 9.90
CA ALA A 76 -4.67 -14.04 9.60
C ALA A 76 -3.59 -14.33 10.65
N ARG A 77 -3.92 -14.30 11.94
CA ARG A 77 -3.01 -14.62 13.04
C ARG A 77 -2.53 -16.07 12.96
N ARG A 78 -3.43 -17.01 12.67
CA ARG A 78 -3.10 -18.43 12.48
C ARG A 78 -2.17 -18.64 11.29
N ALA A 79 -2.41 -17.96 10.17
CA ALA A 79 -1.55 -18.04 8.98
C ALA A 79 -0.13 -17.51 9.27
N VAL A 80 -0.02 -16.40 10.01
CA VAL A 80 1.28 -15.84 10.42
C VAL A 80 2.02 -16.80 11.34
N ALA A 81 1.33 -17.37 12.33
CA ALA A 81 1.93 -18.35 13.23
C ALA A 81 2.41 -19.61 12.49
N ALA A 82 1.64 -20.10 11.51
CA ALA A 82 2.00 -21.26 10.69
C ALA A 82 3.19 -21.00 9.75
N ALA A 83 3.42 -19.75 9.34
CA ALA A 83 4.58 -19.37 8.53
C ALA A 83 5.91 -19.52 9.29
N GLY A 84 5.92 -19.43 10.61
CA GLY A 84 7.08 -19.68 11.46
C GLY A 84 8.23 -18.68 11.29
N VAL A 85 7.94 -17.47 10.80
CA VAL A 85 8.93 -16.40 10.57
C VAL A 85 8.52 -15.13 11.32
N GLU A 86 9.51 -14.39 11.81
CA GLU A 86 9.26 -13.18 12.59
C GLU A 86 8.86 -11.98 11.73
N GLU A 87 9.44 -11.88 10.52
CA GLU A 87 9.14 -10.80 9.58
C GLU A 87 8.64 -11.36 8.25
N CYS A 88 7.47 -10.89 7.83
CA CYS A 88 6.86 -11.32 6.57
C CYS A 88 5.85 -10.28 6.08
N THR A 89 5.30 -10.52 4.90
CA THR A 89 4.12 -9.83 4.40
C THR A 89 2.87 -10.64 4.65
N LEU A 90 1.78 -9.97 4.96
CA LEU A 90 0.46 -10.56 5.08
C LEU A 90 -0.49 -9.88 4.11
N ARG A 91 -1.02 -10.63 3.15
CA ARG A 91 -2.02 -10.15 2.20
C ARG A 91 -3.35 -10.84 2.48
N ILE A 92 -4.40 -10.06 2.62
CA ILE A 92 -5.77 -10.51 2.78
C ILE A 92 -6.58 -10.03 1.58
N THR A 93 -7.24 -10.94 0.89
CA THR A 93 -8.11 -10.63 -0.25
C THR A 93 -9.51 -11.13 0.07
N TRP A 94 -10.52 -10.26 -0.07
CA TRP A 94 -11.92 -10.56 0.10
C TRP A 94 -12.63 -10.56 -1.25
N THR A 95 -13.21 -11.70 -1.64
CA THR A 95 -13.92 -11.87 -2.91
C THR A 95 -15.39 -12.20 -2.67
N PRO A 96 -16.28 -11.97 -3.64
CA PRO A 96 -17.68 -12.38 -3.52
C PRO A 96 -17.86 -13.90 -3.53
N GLY A 97 -16.83 -14.68 -3.88
CA GLY A 97 -16.96 -16.11 -4.17
C GLY A 97 -17.62 -16.38 -5.52
N PRO A 98 -17.89 -17.65 -5.85
CA PRO A 98 -18.64 -18.03 -7.03
C PRO A 98 -20.11 -17.61 -6.90
N PRO A 99 -20.88 -17.49 -8.01
CA PRO A 99 -22.25 -16.96 -8.01
C PRO A 99 -23.23 -17.62 -7.02
N ASP A 100 -23.07 -18.92 -6.77
CA ASP A 100 -23.92 -19.70 -5.86
C ASP A 100 -23.17 -20.12 -4.58
N GLY A 101 -22.02 -19.51 -4.31
CA GLY A 101 -21.18 -19.83 -3.15
C GLY A 101 -21.06 -18.68 -2.14
N PRO A 102 -20.46 -18.95 -1.00
CA PRO A 102 -20.20 -17.91 -0.01
C PRO A 102 -19.03 -17.00 -0.46
N PRO A 103 -19.01 -15.75 0.03
CA PRO A 103 -17.82 -14.91 -0.06
C PRO A 103 -16.63 -15.56 0.65
N LEU A 104 -15.41 -15.18 0.23
CA LEU A 104 -14.21 -15.86 0.66
C LEU A 104 -13.10 -14.86 0.99
N ALA A 105 -12.47 -15.03 2.15
CA ALA A 105 -11.19 -14.40 2.44
C ALA A 105 -10.04 -15.35 2.14
N LEU A 106 -9.12 -14.91 1.29
CA LEU A 106 -7.84 -15.57 1.03
C LEU A 106 -6.74 -14.80 1.76
N VAL A 107 -6.09 -15.47 2.70
CA VAL A 107 -4.97 -14.95 3.49
C VAL A 107 -3.68 -15.60 3.00
N VAL A 108 -2.72 -14.79 2.59
CA VAL A 108 -1.42 -15.25 2.08
C VAL A 108 -0.30 -14.58 2.87
N VAL A 109 0.54 -15.39 3.49
CA VAL A 109 1.79 -14.95 4.10
C VAL A 109 2.91 -15.14 3.09
N GLY A 110 3.74 -14.14 2.89
CA GLY A 110 4.84 -14.15 1.93
C GLY A 110 6.10 -13.49 2.46
N GLU A 111 7.20 -13.69 1.77
CA GLU A 111 8.47 -13.04 2.11
C GLU A 111 8.42 -11.53 1.85
N ILE A 112 9.21 -10.78 2.61
CA ILE A 112 9.47 -9.37 2.32
C ILE A 112 10.43 -9.32 1.13
N PRO A 113 10.11 -8.54 0.06
CA PRO A 113 11.00 -8.44 -1.09
C PRO A 113 12.40 -7.92 -0.71
N SER A 114 13.44 -8.66 -1.03
CA SER A 114 14.83 -8.35 -0.66
C SER A 114 15.36 -7.03 -1.25
N TRP A 115 14.83 -6.60 -2.39
CA TRP A 115 15.23 -5.36 -3.05
C TRP A 115 14.89 -4.08 -2.25
N ILE A 116 13.99 -4.17 -1.27
CA ILE A 116 13.53 -2.99 -0.51
C ILE A 116 14.70 -2.32 0.22
N GLU A 117 15.57 -3.09 0.87
CA GLU A 117 16.69 -2.51 1.64
C GLU A 117 17.76 -1.92 0.71
N GLU A 118 18.00 -2.52 -0.45
CA GLU A 118 18.88 -1.94 -1.47
C GLU A 118 18.35 -0.57 -1.93
N VAL A 119 17.06 -0.51 -2.28
CA VAL A 119 16.42 0.74 -2.73
C VAL A 119 16.40 1.78 -1.59
N ARG A 120 16.14 1.38 -0.36
CA ARG A 120 16.21 2.26 0.82
C ARG A 120 17.59 2.89 0.96
N SER A 121 18.64 2.09 0.79
CA SER A 121 20.02 2.53 0.89
C SER A 121 20.41 3.52 -0.20
N ARG A 122 20.10 3.24 -1.48
CA ARG A 122 20.48 4.11 -2.60
C ARG A 122 19.48 5.22 -2.92
N GLY A 123 18.24 5.10 -2.48
CA GLY A 123 17.13 5.97 -2.83
C GLY A 123 16.41 5.56 -4.12
N GLN A 124 15.11 5.88 -4.20
CA GLN A 124 14.25 5.64 -5.36
C GLN A 124 14.42 6.73 -6.42
N ARG A 125 14.32 6.32 -7.68
CA ARG A 125 14.13 7.23 -8.82
C ARG A 125 12.70 7.05 -9.31
N LEU A 126 11.95 8.13 -9.35
CA LEU A 126 10.56 8.14 -9.81
C LEU A 126 10.45 8.80 -11.18
N VAL A 127 9.46 8.37 -11.95
CA VAL A 127 9.01 9.05 -13.16
C VAL A 127 7.55 9.47 -12.98
N SER A 128 7.22 10.71 -13.38
CA SER A 128 5.85 11.16 -13.40
C SER A 128 5.08 10.53 -14.56
N LEU A 129 3.90 9.99 -14.27
CA LEU A 129 3.01 9.41 -15.26
C LEU A 129 1.65 10.12 -15.20
N LEU A 130 1.24 10.65 -16.34
CA LEU A 130 -0.08 11.27 -16.48
C LEU A 130 -1.17 10.20 -16.41
N VAL A 131 -2.11 10.40 -15.51
CA VAL A 131 -3.33 9.58 -15.42
C VAL A 131 -4.55 10.47 -15.59
N PRO A 132 -5.52 10.08 -16.42
CA PRO A 132 -6.77 10.82 -16.58
C PRO A 132 -7.65 10.56 -15.34
N ARG A 133 -7.33 11.17 -14.20
CA ARG A 133 -8.18 11.10 -13.03
C ARG A 133 -9.19 12.25 -13.04
N ARG A 134 -10.45 11.87 -12.84
CA ARG A 134 -11.54 12.77 -12.46
C ARG A 134 -12.13 12.20 -11.18
N SER A 135 -12.32 13.03 -10.21
CA SER A 135 -12.95 12.68 -8.93
C SER A 135 -14.47 12.55 -9.11
N GLU A 136 -14.88 11.42 -9.69
CA GLU A 136 -16.28 11.07 -9.80
C GLU A 136 -16.58 9.94 -8.80
N PRO A 137 -17.64 10.05 -7.98
CA PRO A 137 -17.92 9.06 -6.92
C PRO A 137 -18.02 7.61 -7.40
N TRP A 138 -18.45 7.39 -8.65
CA TRP A 138 -18.58 6.06 -9.22
C TRP A 138 -17.26 5.46 -9.73
N LEU A 139 -16.19 6.24 -9.84
CA LEU A 139 -14.86 5.75 -10.29
C LEU A 139 -14.12 4.94 -9.21
N LEU A 140 -14.69 4.85 -8.00
CA LEU A 140 -14.13 4.04 -6.89
C LEU A 140 -12.71 4.46 -6.49
N GLU A 141 -12.36 5.72 -6.65
CA GLU A 141 -11.07 6.28 -6.23
C GLU A 141 -10.85 6.07 -4.73
N GLY A 142 -9.59 5.88 -4.33
CA GLY A 142 -9.25 5.55 -2.95
C GLY A 142 -9.69 4.15 -2.49
N THR A 143 -10.24 3.32 -3.38
CA THR A 143 -10.64 1.94 -3.09
C THR A 143 -9.50 0.97 -3.35
N LYS A 144 -9.20 0.10 -2.38
CA LYS A 144 -8.14 -0.90 -2.53
C LYS A 144 -8.71 -2.21 -3.10
N SER A 145 -8.89 -2.24 -4.43
CA SER A 145 -9.42 -3.40 -5.16
C SER A 145 -8.34 -4.14 -5.94
N THR A 146 -8.65 -5.37 -6.38
CA THR A 146 -7.76 -6.19 -7.22
C THR A 146 -7.70 -5.77 -8.68
N SER A 147 -8.45 -4.76 -9.11
CA SER A 147 -8.38 -4.14 -10.45
C SER A 147 -7.08 -3.34 -10.61
N TYR A 148 -5.94 -4.03 -10.54
CA TYR A 148 -4.60 -3.44 -10.38
C TYR A 148 -3.82 -3.29 -11.70
N ALA A 149 -4.46 -3.51 -12.84
CA ALA A 149 -3.80 -3.50 -14.15
C ALA A 149 -3.10 -2.16 -14.46
N VAL A 150 -3.73 -1.04 -14.12
CA VAL A 150 -3.15 0.30 -14.32
C VAL A 150 -1.90 0.49 -13.46
N ASN A 151 -1.94 0.08 -12.20
CA ASN A 151 -0.81 0.19 -11.28
C ASN A 151 0.38 -0.66 -11.77
N MET A 152 0.12 -1.89 -12.22
CA MET A 152 1.16 -2.78 -12.78
C MET A 152 1.74 -2.24 -14.09
N ALA A 153 0.90 -1.66 -14.97
CA ALA A 153 1.35 -1.01 -16.20
C ALA A 153 2.24 0.20 -15.90
N ALA A 154 1.90 0.99 -14.87
CA ALA A 154 2.71 2.12 -14.42
C ALA A 154 4.08 1.69 -13.88
N GLU A 155 4.15 0.64 -13.07
CA GLU A 155 5.42 0.08 -12.61
C GLU A 155 6.28 -0.44 -13.78
N ALA A 156 5.67 -1.10 -14.76
CA ALA A 156 6.37 -1.56 -15.96
C ALA A 156 6.90 -0.39 -16.80
N GLU A 157 6.11 0.66 -16.98
CA GLU A 157 6.50 1.86 -17.71
C GLU A 157 7.62 2.62 -17.00
N ALA A 158 7.58 2.73 -15.67
CA ALA A 158 8.65 3.32 -14.89
C ALA A 158 9.99 2.58 -15.14
N LYS A 159 9.97 1.25 -15.07
CA LYS A 159 11.16 0.41 -15.37
C LYS A 159 11.65 0.62 -16.79
N ARG A 160 10.75 0.69 -17.79
CA ARG A 160 11.11 0.95 -19.19
C ARG A 160 11.81 2.31 -19.36
N ARG A 161 11.45 3.31 -18.54
CA ARG A 161 12.10 4.65 -18.51
C ARG A 161 13.34 4.69 -17.61
N GLY A 162 13.78 3.55 -17.05
CA GLY A 162 14.96 3.48 -16.18
C GLY A 162 14.74 4.02 -14.77
N ALA A 163 13.48 4.17 -14.34
CA ALA A 163 13.10 4.53 -12.98
C ALA A 163 12.77 3.28 -12.15
N ASP A 164 12.71 3.43 -10.83
CA ASP A 164 12.40 2.35 -9.90
C ASP A 164 10.89 2.22 -9.69
N ASP A 165 10.16 3.34 -9.75
CA ASP A 165 8.71 3.42 -9.58
C ASP A 165 8.17 4.69 -10.27
N ALA A 166 6.85 4.90 -10.18
CA ALA A 166 6.17 6.06 -10.73
C ALA A 166 5.51 6.91 -9.63
N VAL A 167 5.25 8.16 -9.98
CA VAL A 167 4.28 9.03 -9.30
C VAL A 167 3.21 9.44 -10.30
N PHE A 168 1.94 9.24 -9.95
CA PHE A 168 0.82 9.66 -10.77
C PHE A 168 0.61 11.18 -10.66
N VAL A 169 0.33 11.77 -11.80
CA VAL A 169 0.02 13.20 -11.94
C VAL A 169 -1.24 13.30 -12.80
N ASP A 170 -2.19 14.14 -12.42
CA ASP A 170 -3.40 14.33 -13.20
C ASP A 170 -3.22 15.27 -14.41
N GLY A 171 -4.31 15.50 -15.17
CA GLY A 171 -4.31 16.34 -16.36
C GLY A 171 -3.93 17.82 -16.13
N ASP A 172 -4.05 18.31 -14.91
CA ASP A 172 -3.71 19.66 -14.48
C ASP A 172 -2.30 19.75 -13.87
N GLY A 173 -1.56 18.65 -13.88
CA GLY A 173 -0.20 18.58 -13.33
C GLY A 173 -0.17 18.40 -11.81
N ILE A 174 -1.27 18.00 -11.17
CA ILE A 174 -1.37 17.81 -9.72
C ILE A 174 -0.81 16.44 -9.34
N VAL A 175 0.05 16.41 -8.32
CA VAL A 175 0.62 15.18 -7.74
C VAL A 175 -0.47 14.39 -7.03
N LEU A 176 -0.53 13.10 -7.29
CA LEU A 176 -1.46 12.17 -6.64
C LEU A 176 -0.70 11.24 -5.70
N GLU A 177 -0.38 10.04 -6.13
CA GLU A 177 0.26 8.98 -5.35
C GLU A 177 1.13 8.10 -6.29
N GLY A 178 1.90 7.16 -5.76
CA GLY A 178 2.52 6.14 -6.59
C GLY A 178 1.58 4.95 -6.84
N PRO A 179 1.96 4.00 -7.71
CA PRO A 179 1.16 2.80 -8.02
C PRO A 179 0.78 1.98 -6.77
N VAL A 180 1.64 1.95 -5.76
CA VAL A 180 1.46 1.18 -4.52
C VAL A 180 1.89 1.95 -3.27
N THR A 181 2.12 3.26 -3.38
CA THR A 181 2.68 4.12 -2.33
C THR A 181 1.99 5.47 -2.26
N ASN A 182 1.98 6.12 -1.09
CA ASN A 182 1.74 7.54 -0.98
C ASN A 182 3.05 8.30 -1.11
N ILE A 183 3.02 9.54 -1.61
CA ILE A 183 4.18 10.41 -1.82
C ILE A 183 4.21 11.54 -0.80
N TRP A 184 5.42 11.90 -0.39
CA TRP A 184 5.71 12.94 0.58
C TRP A 184 6.94 13.73 0.15
N TRP A 185 6.99 15.00 0.56
CA TRP A 185 8.22 15.78 0.43
C TRP A 185 8.32 16.83 1.55
N ARG A 186 9.53 17.34 1.74
CA ARG A 186 9.82 18.30 2.79
C ARG A 186 10.14 19.68 2.21
N GLU A 187 9.55 20.71 2.84
CA GLU A 187 9.80 22.13 2.61
C GLU A 187 10.04 22.79 3.97
N GLY A 188 11.29 23.10 4.30
CA GLY A 188 11.63 23.55 5.66
C GLY A 188 11.35 22.50 6.72
N GLN A 189 10.51 22.83 7.67
CA GLN A 189 10.00 21.91 8.70
C GLN A 189 8.62 21.32 8.38
N THR A 190 8.12 21.57 7.19
CA THR A 190 6.82 21.04 6.76
C THR A 190 6.97 19.82 5.88
N LEU A 191 6.31 18.74 6.25
CA LEU A 191 6.08 17.58 5.38
C LEU A 191 4.81 17.82 4.58
N VAL A 192 4.90 17.70 3.29
CA VAL A 192 3.80 17.93 2.34
C VAL A 192 3.38 16.61 1.74
N THR A 193 2.07 16.37 1.64
CA THR A 193 1.51 15.17 1.00
C THR A 193 0.16 15.50 0.36
N PRO A 194 -0.21 14.89 -0.77
CA PRO A 194 -1.52 15.09 -1.38
C PRO A 194 -2.69 14.77 -0.44
N SER A 195 -3.78 15.58 -0.53
CA SER A 195 -5.02 15.34 0.21
C SER A 195 -5.76 14.10 -0.28
N LEU A 196 -6.47 13.43 0.63
CA LEU A 196 -7.37 12.32 0.28
C LEU A 196 -8.53 12.75 -0.63
N ASP A 197 -8.89 14.04 -0.64
CA ASP A 197 -9.91 14.61 -1.53
C ASP A 197 -9.54 14.46 -3.02
N LEU A 198 -8.27 14.19 -3.33
CA LEU A 198 -7.79 13.87 -4.68
C LEU A 198 -8.06 12.43 -5.09
N GLY A 199 -8.79 11.66 -4.29
CA GLY A 199 -9.12 10.26 -4.59
C GLY A 199 -7.93 9.30 -4.45
N ILE A 200 -6.85 9.69 -3.80
CA ILE A 200 -5.73 8.80 -3.49
C ILE A 200 -6.09 7.82 -2.37
N LEU A 201 -5.34 6.73 -2.27
CA LEU A 201 -5.56 5.74 -1.22
C LEU A 201 -5.25 6.32 0.17
N ALA A 202 -6.18 6.14 1.12
CA ALA A 202 -5.91 6.34 2.54
C ALA A 202 -4.98 5.23 3.05
N GLY A 203 -3.66 5.44 2.92
CA GLY A 203 -2.64 4.47 3.31
C GLY A 203 -2.50 4.39 4.84
N GLU A 204 -2.44 3.17 5.40
CA GLU A 204 -2.24 2.99 6.86
C GLU A 204 -0.87 3.50 7.31
N THR A 205 0.16 3.30 6.49
CA THR A 205 1.47 3.90 6.77
C THR A 205 1.41 5.42 6.67
N ARG A 206 0.67 5.98 5.69
CA ARG A 206 0.45 7.43 5.60
C ARG A 206 -0.20 7.96 6.88
N ALA A 207 -1.27 7.31 7.37
CA ALA A 207 -1.93 7.70 8.62
C ALA A 207 -0.99 7.61 9.83
N THR A 208 -0.16 6.58 9.88
CA THR A 208 0.86 6.42 10.93
C THR A 208 1.89 7.55 10.90
N LEU A 209 2.40 7.92 9.71
CA LEU A 209 3.38 8.99 9.56
C LEU A 209 2.80 10.37 9.94
N LEU A 210 1.52 10.64 9.62
CA LEU A 210 0.82 11.84 10.09
C LEU A 210 0.86 11.96 11.61
N GLY A 211 0.62 10.86 12.32
CA GLY A 211 0.67 10.83 13.79
C GLY A 211 2.08 10.96 14.38
N LEU A 212 3.12 10.52 13.65
CA LEU A 212 4.50 10.57 14.12
C LEU A 212 5.20 11.91 13.84
N ALA A 213 4.77 12.64 12.82
CA ALA A 213 5.44 13.84 12.31
C ALA A 213 5.68 14.92 13.38
N SER A 214 4.66 15.24 14.18
CA SER A 214 4.77 16.29 15.22
C SER A 214 5.78 15.94 16.32
N GLY A 215 5.85 14.67 16.71
CA GLY A 215 6.84 14.17 17.68
C GLY A 215 8.28 14.24 17.18
N LEU A 216 8.46 14.36 15.86
CA LEU A 216 9.76 14.54 15.20
C LEU A 216 10.05 16.00 14.81
N GLY A 217 9.20 16.95 15.22
CA GLY A 217 9.37 18.37 14.96
C GLY A 217 8.91 18.82 13.56
N TYR A 218 8.10 18.03 12.87
CA TYR A 218 7.55 18.39 11.58
C TYR A 218 6.08 18.80 11.68
N GLU A 219 5.73 19.87 10.97
CA GLU A 219 4.34 20.16 10.61
C GLU A 219 3.95 19.34 9.39
N VAL A 220 2.65 19.10 9.20
CA VAL A 220 2.15 18.42 7.99
C VAL A 220 1.17 19.31 7.25
N GLN A 221 1.36 19.40 5.94
CA GLN A 221 0.46 20.06 5.02
C GLN A 221 -0.12 19.04 4.05
N GLU A 222 -1.43 18.80 4.14
CA GLU A 222 -2.19 18.03 3.16
C GLU A 222 -2.87 18.99 2.18
N GLY A 223 -2.91 18.67 0.88
CA GLY A 223 -3.55 19.57 -0.09
C GLY A 223 -3.37 19.14 -1.54
N THR A 224 -3.65 20.08 -2.44
CA THR A 224 -3.53 19.95 -3.89
C THR A 224 -2.28 20.69 -4.34
N PHE A 225 -1.35 20.00 -4.98
CA PHE A 225 -0.03 20.54 -5.27
C PHE A 225 0.44 20.18 -6.67
N PRO A 226 1.00 21.15 -7.43
CA PRO A 226 1.61 20.88 -8.72
C PRO A 226 2.91 20.07 -8.56
N VAL A 227 3.23 19.24 -9.55
CA VAL A 227 4.41 18.36 -9.55
C VAL A 227 5.73 19.12 -9.44
N GLU A 228 5.74 20.39 -9.84
CA GLU A 228 6.90 21.29 -9.71
C GLU A 228 7.28 21.53 -8.23
N ARG A 229 6.33 21.50 -7.29
CA ARG A 229 6.66 21.57 -5.85
C ARG A 229 7.43 20.34 -5.40
N LEU A 230 6.98 19.15 -5.80
CA LEU A 230 7.71 17.91 -5.53
C LEU A 230 9.12 17.94 -6.16
N ARG A 231 9.26 18.41 -7.40
CA ARG A 231 10.57 18.51 -8.08
C ARG A 231 11.53 19.50 -7.42
N ARG A 232 11.04 20.49 -6.69
CA ARG A 232 11.82 21.49 -5.94
C ARG A 232 12.01 21.14 -4.46
N ALA A 233 11.57 19.98 -4.04
CA ALA A 233 11.62 19.55 -2.65
C ALA A 233 13.05 19.49 -2.11
N GLN A 234 13.20 19.79 -0.83
CA GLN A 234 14.48 19.64 -0.12
C GLN A 234 14.76 18.15 0.23
N GLU A 235 13.73 17.34 0.25
CA GLU A 235 13.74 15.91 0.45
C GLU A 235 12.40 15.33 -0.01
N ALA A 236 12.38 14.12 -0.56
CA ALA A 236 11.14 13.41 -0.86
C ALA A 236 11.26 11.93 -0.48
N PHE A 237 10.11 11.31 -0.23
CA PHE A 237 10.04 9.89 0.09
C PHE A 237 8.65 9.33 -0.22
N THR A 238 8.56 8.01 -0.37
CA THR A 238 7.30 7.28 -0.51
C THR A 238 7.01 6.47 0.74
N SER A 239 5.74 6.17 1.00
CA SER A 239 5.33 5.32 2.11
C SER A 239 4.34 4.24 1.68
N SER A 240 4.50 3.03 2.20
CA SER A 240 3.52 1.94 2.10
C SER A 240 3.77 0.89 3.18
N SER A 241 2.80 0.02 3.43
CA SER A 241 2.87 -0.92 4.55
C SER A 241 4.00 -1.95 4.41
N VAL A 242 4.35 -2.38 3.19
CA VAL A 242 5.43 -3.35 2.97
C VAL A 242 6.79 -2.67 2.78
N ARG A 243 6.83 -1.59 2.02
CA ARG A 243 8.08 -0.86 1.71
C ARG A 243 8.48 0.11 2.82
N GLU A 244 7.57 0.38 3.77
CA GLU A 244 7.72 1.37 4.84
C GLU A 244 7.99 2.77 4.26
N VAL A 245 9.06 3.44 4.66
CA VAL A 245 9.50 4.73 4.11
C VAL A 245 10.69 4.50 3.19
N LEU A 246 10.58 4.90 1.92
CA LEU A 246 11.68 4.85 0.95
C LEU A 246 12.06 6.24 0.48
N PRO A 247 13.32 6.68 0.65
CA PRO A 247 13.79 7.96 0.16
C PRO A 247 13.68 8.05 -1.37
N VAL A 248 13.31 9.21 -1.89
CA VAL A 248 13.29 9.53 -3.33
C VAL A 248 14.47 10.46 -3.63
N VAL A 249 15.31 10.10 -4.58
CA VAL A 249 16.50 10.87 -4.96
C VAL A 249 16.42 11.48 -6.36
N LYS A 250 15.37 11.15 -7.10
CA LYS A 250 15.14 11.72 -8.44
C LYS A 250 13.65 11.64 -8.78
N VAL A 251 13.11 12.70 -9.37
CA VAL A 251 11.78 12.72 -9.99
C VAL A 251 11.95 13.24 -11.42
N ASP A 252 11.59 12.42 -12.40
CA ASP A 252 11.89 12.63 -13.82
C ASP A 252 13.41 12.89 -14.01
N ASP A 253 13.78 14.06 -14.54
CA ASP A 253 15.19 14.44 -14.72
C ASP A 253 15.74 15.31 -13.59
N VAL A 254 14.94 15.61 -12.55
CA VAL A 254 15.33 16.46 -11.43
C VAL A 254 15.83 15.64 -10.27
N ALA A 255 17.06 15.89 -9.83
CA ALA A 255 17.62 15.29 -8.61
C ALA A 255 16.96 15.91 -7.38
N ILE A 256 16.59 15.06 -6.43
CA ILE A 256 16.06 15.47 -5.13
C ILE A 256 17.14 15.18 -4.08
N PRO A 257 17.50 16.15 -3.23
CA PRO A 257 18.46 15.92 -2.15
C PRO A 257 17.95 14.86 -1.15
N ARG A 258 18.88 14.16 -0.52
CA ARG A 258 18.56 13.34 0.64
C ARG A 258 18.57 14.22 1.90
N GLY A 259 17.62 13.97 2.79
CA GLY A 259 17.53 14.63 4.09
C GLY A 259 17.38 13.61 5.23
N GLU A 260 16.98 14.08 6.37
CA GLU A 260 16.85 13.28 7.60
C GLU A 260 15.40 12.85 7.88
N ALA A 261 14.42 13.48 7.24
CA ALA A 261 13.01 13.23 7.55
C ALA A 261 12.58 11.78 7.21
N ALA A 262 13.00 11.26 6.05
CA ALA A 262 12.71 9.89 5.66
C ALA A 262 13.30 8.88 6.65
N ALA A 263 14.54 9.08 7.09
CA ALA A 263 15.21 8.19 8.03
C ALA A 263 14.55 8.27 9.42
N SER A 264 14.31 9.48 9.94
CA SER A 264 13.68 9.69 11.25
C SER A 264 12.26 9.09 11.30
N LEU A 265 11.47 9.25 10.24
CA LEU A 265 10.15 8.65 10.13
C LEU A 265 10.22 7.13 10.01
N GLN A 266 11.19 6.60 9.27
CA GLN A 266 11.43 5.15 9.17
C GLN A 266 11.75 4.53 10.53
N ASP A 267 12.65 5.16 11.28
CA ASP A 267 13.05 4.68 12.61
C ASP A 267 11.91 4.78 13.62
N ALA A 268 11.14 5.88 13.59
CA ALA A 268 9.96 6.05 14.43
C ALA A 268 8.87 5.03 14.12
N LEU A 269 8.62 4.74 12.81
CA LEU A 269 7.67 3.72 12.36
C LEU A 269 8.07 2.33 12.87
N ARG A 270 9.33 1.93 12.70
CA ARG A 270 9.84 0.65 13.19
C ARG A 270 9.78 0.56 14.71
N GLY A 271 10.20 1.62 15.40
CA GLY A 271 10.10 1.69 16.86
C GLY A 271 8.66 1.58 17.37
N LEU A 272 7.67 2.09 16.64
CA LEU A 272 6.25 1.90 16.96
C LEU A 272 5.83 0.45 16.72
N ALA A 273 6.18 -0.13 15.57
CA ALA A 273 5.83 -1.51 15.20
C ALA A 273 6.44 -2.57 16.13
N GLU A 274 7.60 -2.30 16.71
CA GLU A 274 8.27 -3.20 17.65
C GLU A 274 7.69 -3.16 19.07
N ARG A 275 7.05 -2.04 19.47
CA ARG A 275 6.41 -1.88 20.78
C ARG A 275 4.98 -2.40 20.83
N GLY A 276 4.23 -2.31 19.73
CA GLY A 276 2.85 -2.81 19.58
C GLY A 276 2.83 -4.27 19.18
#